data_633d8d1e72e24fafe6b7a9d447451d5a
#
_entry.id   633d8d1e72e24fafe6b7a9d447451d5a
#
_cell.length_a   1.000
_cell.length_b   1.000
_cell.length_c   1.000
_cell.angle_alpha   90.00
_cell.angle_beta   90.00
_cell.angle_gamma   90.00
#
_symmetry.space_group_name_H-M   'P 1'
#
loop_
_entity.id
_entity.type
_entity.pdbx_description
1 polymer ?
#
loop_
_entity_poly.entity_id
_entity_poly.type
_entity_poly.pdbx_seq_one_letter_code
_entity_poly.pdbx_strand_id
1 'polypeptide(L)'
;MSTKGKGKTKNGRGDTHAKNERIAIVSADRCKPKKCKQECRKSCPVVKTGKLCIEVTPASKIAFISETLCIGCGICVKKCPFDAITIINLPTNLEGETTHRYSANSFKLHRLPTPRPGQVLGLVGTNGIGKSTALKILAGKQKPNLGRYDDPPDWEEILRHFRGSELQNYFTKVLEDNIKAIIKPQYVDNIPRA
;
A
#
# COMPACT_ATOMS: atom_id res chain seq x y z
N MET A 1 14.40 45.72 47.34
CA MET A 1 13.34 44.72 47.49
C MET A 1 13.12 44.09 46.13
N SER A 2 13.66 42.86 45.99
CA SER A 2 13.65 42.10 44.74
C SER A 2 12.53 41.06 44.77
N THR A 3 11.62 41.10 43.84
CA THR A 3 10.61 40.07 43.67
C THR A 3 10.99 39.17 42.48
N LYS A 4 11.35 37.91 42.84
CA LYS A 4 11.67 36.84 41.91
C LYS A 4 10.38 36.29 41.26
N GLY A 5 10.21 36.48 39.96
CA GLY A 5 9.20 35.82 39.18
C GLY A 5 9.62 34.35 38.88
N LYS A 6 8.84 33.39 39.36
CA LYS A 6 9.00 31.96 39.03
C LYS A 6 8.41 31.68 37.63
N GLY A 7 9.27 31.43 36.65
CA GLY A 7 8.86 30.90 35.37
C GLY A 7 8.45 29.44 35.51
N LYS A 8 7.18 29.13 35.24
CA LYS A 8 6.67 27.73 35.07
C LYS A 8 6.97 27.28 33.64
N THR A 9 7.97 26.45 33.49
CA THR A 9 8.18 25.63 32.27
C THR A 9 7.05 24.61 32.16
N LYS A 10 6.17 24.81 31.22
CA LYS A 10 5.19 23.80 30.82
C LYS A 10 5.91 22.78 29.92
N ASN A 11 6.25 21.61 30.45
CA ASN A 11 6.62 20.45 29.67
C ASN A 11 5.38 19.99 28.88
N GLY A 12 5.33 20.37 27.61
CA GLY A 12 4.39 19.81 26.66
C GLY A 12 4.80 18.36 26.36
N ARG A 13 4.20 17.38 27.03
CA ARG A 13 4.18 16.00 26.54
C ARG A 13 3.40 16.02 25.22
N GLY A 14 4.12 15.95 24.12
CA GLY A 14 3.54 15.69 22.81
C GLY A 14 3.09 14.24 22.74
N ASP A 15 1.84 13.98 23.09
CA ASP A 15 1.15 12.76 22.72
C ASP A 15 0.92 12.82 21.20
N THR A 16 1.89 12.33 20.45
CA THR A 16 1.70 11.99 19.04
C THR A 16 0.85 10.74 18.97
N HIS A 17 -0.47 10.88 19.21
CA HIS A 17 -1.43 9.90 18.73
C HIS A 17 -1.25 9.80 17.21
N ALA A 18 -0.62 8.72 16.76
CA ALA A 18 -0.55 8.37 15.36
C ALA A 18 -2.00 8.31 14.84
N LYS A 19 -2.41 9.32 14.08
CA LYS A 19 -3.72 9.37 13.42
C LYS A 19 -3.75 8.19 12.45
N ASN A 20 -4.55 7.18 12.76
CA ASN A 20 -4.83 6.12 11.80
C ASN A 20 -5.51 6.74 10.59
N GLU A 21 -4.84 6.69 9.46
CA GLU A 21 -5.41 7.12 8.20
C GLU A 21 -6.46 6.08 7.76
N ARG A 22 -7.70 6.54 7.63
CA ARG A 22 -8.82 5.70 7.17
C ARG A 22 -9.09 6.04 5.72
N ILE A 23 -8.89 5.08 4.84
CA ILE A 23 -9.13 5.26 3.41
C ILE A 23 -10.09 4.20 2.87
N ALA A 24 -10.80 4.58 1.79
CA ALA A 24 -11.68 3.67 1.07
C ALA A 24 -10.91 3.02 -0.08
N ILE A 25 -10.98 1.69 -0.18
CA ILE A 25 -10.43 0.90 -1.30
C ILE A 25 -11.57 0.33 -2.12
N VAL A 26 -11.38 0.29 -3.44
CA VAL A 26 -12.35 -0.26 -4.40
C VAL A 26 -11.86 -1.61 -4.91
N SER A 27 -12.70 -2.65 -4.77
CA SER A 27 -12.47 -3.96 -5.40
C SER A 27 -12.80 -3.89 -6.88
N ALA A 28 -11.82 -4.15 -7.73
CA ALA A 28 -11.97 -4.13 -9.18
C ALA A 28 -13.00 -5.17 -9.68
N ASP A 29 -13.02 -6.35 -9.03
CA ASP A 29 -13.90 -7.46 -9.44
C ASP A 29 -15.38 -7.20 -9.16
N ARG A 30 -15.66 -6.47 -8.08
CA ARG A 30 -17.03 -6.16 -7.65
C ARG A 30 -17.55 -4.83 -8.19
N CYS A 31 -16.69 -3.87 -8.44
CA CYS A 31 -17.11 -2.55 -8.91
C CYS A 31 -17.66 -2.62 -10.34
N LYS A 32 -18.90 -2.22 -10.52
CA LYS A 32 -19.59 -2.20 -11.83
C LYS A 32 -20.19 -0.82 -12.09
N PRO A 33 -19.39 0.20 -12.42
CA PRO A 33 -19.85 1.59 -12.52
C PRO A 33 -20.91 1.81 -13.60
N LYS A 34 -20.95 0.95 -14.64
CA LYS A 34 -21.98 0.99 -15.70
C LYS A 34 -23.33 0.42 -15.26
N LYS A 35 -23.36 -0.39 -14.19
CA LYS A 35 -24.58 -1.05 -13.68
C LYS A 35 -25.15 -0.39 -12.44
N CYS A 36 -24.47 0.58 -11.82
CA CYS A 36 -24.94 1.35 -10.68
C CYS A 36 -25.22 2.81 -11.05
N LYS A 37 -25.98 3.50 -10.19
CA LYS A 37 -26.28 4.93 -10.32
C LYS A 37 -25.20 5.83 -9.72
N GLN A 38 -23.99 5.30 -9.50
CA GLN A 38 -22.85 5.99 -8.87
C GLN A 38 -23.18 6.50 -7.46
N GLU A 39 -23.86 5.69 -6.66
CA GLU A 39 -24.31 6.03 -5.32
C GLU A 39 -23.16 6.44 -4.40
N CYS A 40 -21.99 5.81 -4.55
CA CYS A 40 -20.77 6.15 -3.80
C CYS A 40 -20.36 7.62 -4.02
N ARG A 41 -20.37 8.09 -5.29
CA ARG A 41 -20.04 9.48 -5.63
C ARG A 41 -21.10 10.45 -5.12
N LYS A 42 -22.39 10.17 -5.35
CA LYS A 42 -23.50 11.03 -4.96
C LYS A 42 -23.62 11.19 -3.45
N SER A 43 -23.27 10.15 -2.68
CA SER A 43 -23.39 10.17 -1.21
C SER A 43 -22.15 10.65 -0.48
N CYS A 44 -21.02 10.82 -1.18
CA CYS A 44 -19.77 11.25 -0.57
C CYS A 44 -19.86 12.70 -0.05
N PRO A 45 -19.59 12.96 1.24
CA PRO A 45 -19.65 14.32 1.79
C PRO A 45 -18.57 15.22 1.16
N VAL A 46 -17.38 14.68 0.87
CA VAL A 46 -16.30 15.45 0.24
C VAL A 46 -16.65 15.85 -1.20
N VAL A 47 -17.31 14.96 -1.95
CA VAL A 47 -17.79 15.30 -3.30
C VAL A 47 -18.88 16.38 -3.23
N LYS A 48 -19.75 16.36 -2.24
CA LYS A 48 -20.77 17.38 -2.03
C LYS A 48 -20.19 18.77 -1.72
N THR A 49 -18.96 18.85 -1.22
CA THR A 49 -18.25 20.14 -1.02
C THR A 49 -17.55 20.62 -2.29
N GLY A 50 -17.75 19.97 -3.44
CA GLY A 50 -17.15 20.35 -4.73
C GLY A 50 -15.75 19.77 -5.00
N LYS A 51 -15.21 18.91 -4.12
CA LYS A 51 -13.90 18.27 -4.32
C LYS A 51 -14.04 16.92 -5.05
N LEU A 52 -13.14 16.62 -5.97
CA LEU A 52 -13.13 15.38 -6.74
C LEU A 52 -12.55 14.20 -5.93
N CYS A 53 -13.24 13.81 -4.86
CA CYS A 53 -12.82 12.68 -4.03
C CYS A 53 -13.16 11.32 -4.66
N ILE A 54 -14.30 11.23 -5.36
CA ILE A 54 -14.71 10.00 -6.07
C ILE A 54 -15.00 10.37 -7.52
N GLU A 55 -14.26 9.76 -8.43
CA GLU A 55 -14.42 9.96 -9.85
C GLU A 55 -14.88 8.68 -10.53
N VAL A 56 -15.85 8.83 -11.43
CA VAL A 56 -16.33 7.75 -12.29
C VAL A 56 -16.54 8.36 -13.67
N THR A 57 -15.68 7.98 -14.62
CA THR A 57 -15.81 8.38 -16.01
C THR A 57 -16.51 7.28 -16.83
N PRO A 58 -17.10 7.58 -17.98
CA PRO A 58 -17.73 6.58 -18.87
C PRO A 58 -16.75 5.48 -19.31
N ALA A 59 -15.48 5.81 -19.44
CA ALA A 59 -14.40 4.90 -19.80
C ALA A 59 -13.87 4.09 -18.59
N SER A 60 -14.16 4.51 -17.36
CA SER A 60 -13.64 3.87 -16.16
C SER A 60 -14.23 2.47 -15.98
N LYS A 61 -13.36 1.49 -15.76
CA LYS A 61 -13.75 0.13 -15.36
C LYS A 61 -14.15 0.04 -13.89
N ILE A 62 -13.59 0.93 -13.05
CA ILE A 62 -13.81 1.01 -11.60
C ILE A 62 -13.98 2.48 -11.19
N ALA A 63 -14.59 2.71 -10.04
CA ALA A 63 -14.61 4.04 -9.41
C ALA A 63 -13.22 4.36 -8.85
N PHE A 64 -12.71 5.55 -9.11
CA PHE A 64 -11.49 6.08 -8.52
C PHE A 64 -11.83 6.85 -7.24
N ILE A 65 -11.13 6.58 -6.15
CA ILE A 65 -11.27 7.31 -4.88
C ILE A 65 -9.93 7.93 -4.53
N SER A 66 -9.90 9.25 -4.38
CA SER A 66 -8.69 9.97 -3.97
C SER A 66 -8.30 9.64 -2.54
N GLU A 67 -7.10 9.12 -2.33
CA GLU A 67 -6.59 8.78 -0.99
C GLU A 67 -6.37 10.03 -0.14
N THR A 68 -5.93 11.13 -0.75
CA THR A 68 -5.64 12.38 -0.06
C THR A 68 -6.90 13.15 0.36
N LEU A 69 -7.99 13.01 -0.39
CA LEU A 69 -9.26 13.69 -0.12
C LEU A 69 -10.25 12.83 0.68
N CYS A 70 -10.03 11.51 0.70
CA CYS A 70 -10.92 10.58 1.40
C CYS A 70 -10.75 10.70 2.92
N ILE A 71 -11.85 10.98 3.63
CA ILE A 71 -11.89 11.07 5.09
C ILE A 71 -12.25 9.74 5.76
N GLY A 72 -12.41 8.66 5.01
CA GLY A 72 -12.74 7.34 5.56
C GLY A 72 -14.08 7.24 6.28
N CYS A 73 -15.08 8.07 5.95
CA CYS A 73 -16.37 8.14 6.65
C CYS A 73 -17.26 6.89 6.50
N GLY A 74 -16.98 6.00 5.53
CA GLY A 74 -17.72 4.75 5.33
C GLY A 74 -19.10 4.88 4.67
N ILE A 75 -19.56 6.08 4.31
CA ILE A 75 -20.86 6.28 3.66
C ILE A 75 -20.92 5.58 2.29
N CYS A 76 -19.84 5.68 1.51
CA CYS A 76 -19.72 5.02 0.20
C CYS A 76 -19.79 3.50 0.29
N VAL A 77 -19.29 2.90 1.38
CA VAL A 77 -19.40 1.45 1.65
C VAL A 77 -20.86 1.06 1.81
N LYS A 78 -21.60 1.74 2.70
CA LYS A 78 -23.02 1.45 2.98
C LYS A 78 -23.93 1.69 1.79
N LYS A 79 -23.53 2.55 0.85
CA LYS A 79 -24.34 2.92 -0.33
C LYS A 79 -23.97 2.17 -1.60
N CYS A 80 -22.90 1.37 -1.59
CA CYS A 80 -22.48 0.58 -2.74
C CYS A 80 -23.37 -0.66 -2.91
N PRO A 81 -24.14 -0.79 -4.01
CA PRO A 81 -25.04 -1.92 -4.21
C PRO A 81 -24.30 -3.25 -4.50
N PHE A 82 -22.98 -3.18 -4.76
CA PHE A 82 -22.14 -4.34 -5.10
C PHE A 82 -21.12 -4.68 -4.00
N ASP A 83 -21.18 -4.03 -2.82
CA ASP A 83 -20.19 -4.18 -1.74
C ASP A 83 -18.74 -4.12 -2.22
N ALA A 84 -18.51 -3.25 -3.22
CA ALA A 84 -17.21 -3.13 -3.88
C ALA A 84 -16.23 -2.22 -3.13
N ILE A 85 -16.66 -1.54 -2.06
CA ILE A 85 -15.85 -0.55 -1.35
C ILE A 85 -15.68 -1.02 0.10
N THR A 86 -14.43 -1.00 0.57
CA THR A 86 -14.07 -1.31 1.96
C THR A 86 -13.27 -0.17 2.56
N ILE A 87 -13.37 0.03 3.87
CA ILE A 87 -12.52 0.96 4.61
C ILE A 87 -11.39 0.19 5.25
N ILE A 88 -10.19 0.69 5.05
CA ILE A 88 -9.00 0.20 5.76
C ILE A 88 -8.43 1.29 6.65
N ASN A 89 -7.91 0.89 7.79
CA ASN A 89 -7.16 1.76 8.68
C ASN A 89 -5.67 1.54 8.38
N LEU A 90 -4.99 2.56 7.89
CA LEU A 90 -3.56 2.54 7.69
C LEU A 90 -2.89 3.26 8.86
N PRO A 91 -1.89 2.67 9.52
CA PRO A 91 -1.04 3.43 10.43
C PRO A 91 -0.31 4.50 9.62
N THR A 92 -0.31 5.73 10.08
CA THR A 92 0.28 6.92 9.42
C THR A 92 1.78 6.76 9.10
N ASN A 93 2.48 5.92 9.87
CA ASN A 93 3.92 5.70 9.69
C ASN A 93 4.28 4.74 8.55
N LEU A 94 3.30 4.11 7.88
CA LEU A 94 3.58 3.12 6.84
C LEU A 94 3.68 3.70 5.42
N GLU A 95 3.37 4.98 5.20
CA GLU A 95 3.47 5.58 3.86
C GLU A 95 4.92 5.61 3.34
N GLY A 96 5.88 5.94 4.21
CA GLY A 96 7.31 5.92 3.89
C GLY A 96 7.90 4.51 3.72
N GLU A 97 7.18 3.46 4.11
CA GLU A 97 7.64 2.07 4.08
C GLU A 97 7.00 1.26 2.93
N THR A 98 6.33 1.92 2.00
CA THR A 98 5.72 1.24 0.85
C THR A 98 6.80 0.70 -0.07
N THR A 99 6.90 -0.62 -0.18
CA THR A 99 7.86 -1.30 -1.05
C THR A 99 7.35 -1.43 -2.49
N HIS A 100 6.05 -1.74 -2.66
CA HIS A 100 5.47 -1.93 -3.98
C HIS A 100 3.98 -1.62 -4.01
N ARG A 101 3.53 -1.06 -5.13
CA ARG A 101 2.14 -0.71 -5.40
C ARG A 101 1.84 -0.88 -6.88
N TYR A 102 0.68 -1.45 -7.23
CA TYR A 102 0.32 -1.68 -8.64
C TYR A 102 -0.34 -0.47 -9.32
N SER A 103 -1.18 0.25 -8.60
CA SER A 103 -1.87 1.45 -9.12
C SER A 103 -2.45 2.28 -7.96
N ALA A 104 -3.01 3.44 -8.29
CA ALA A 104 -3.79 4.23 -7.33
C ALA A 104 -4.95 3.40 -6.76
N ASN A 105 -5.20 3.51 -5.46
CA ASN A 105 -6.25 2.75 -4.73
C ASN A 105 -6.16 1.23 -4.85
N SER A 106 -5.01 0.69 -5.25
CA SER A 106 -4.75 -0.74 -5.31
C SER A 106 -3.99 -1.22 -4.07
N PHE A 107 -3.74 -2.53 -4.04
CA PHE A 107 -2.94 -3.16 -3.02
C PHE A 107 -1.56 -2.49 -2.85
N LYS A 108 -1.17 -2.21 -1.62
CA LYS A 108 0.16 -1.73 -1.23
C LYS A 108 0.89 -2.81 -0.44
N LEU A 109 2.10 -3.14 -0.85
CA LEU A 109 3.01 -3.95 -0.07
C LEU A 109 3.95 -3.01 0.71
N HIS A 110 3.88 -3.05 2.04
CA HIS A 110 4.68 -2.16 2.87
C HIS A 110 6.08 -2.71 3.11
N ARG A 111 6.22 -3.73 3.92
CA ARG A 111 7.52 -4.31 4.27
C ARG A 111 7.77 -5.62 3.54
N LEU A 112 9.02 -5.86 3.17
CA LEU A 112 9.47 -7.15 2.67
C LEU A 112 10.03 -7.99 3.84
N PRO A 113 9.76 -9.30 3.84
CA PRO A 113 10.46 -10.20 4.73
C PRO A 113 11.92 -10.33 4.30
N THR A 114 12.81 -10.55 5.26
CA THR A 114 14.25 -10.65 5.02
C THR A 114 14.67 -12.11 4.96
N PRO A 115 15.06 -12.65 3.79
CA PRO A 115 15.62 -13.99 3.68
C PRO A 115 17.01 -14.03 4.35
N ARG A 116 17.25 -15.08 5.14
CA ARG A 116 18.55 -15.32 5.77
C ARG A 116 19.16 -16.62 5.27
N PRO A 117 20.46 -16.67 4.96
CA PRO A 117 21.12 -17.89 4.53
C PRO A 117 20.95 -19.02 5.57
N GLY A 118 20.64 -20.23 5.07
CA GLY A 118 20.48 -21.41 5.92
C GLY A 118 19.20 -21.46 6.78
N GLN A 119 18.29 -20.47 6.63
CA GLN A 119 17.02 -20.44 7.34
C GLN A 119 15.82 -20.56 6.40
N VAL A 120 14.75 -21.18 6.89
CA VAL A 120 13.46 -21.25 6.19
C VAL A 120 12.60 -20.07 6.63
N LEU A 121 12.17 -19.27 5.67
CA LEU A 121 11.27 -18.14 5.90
C LEU A 121 9.84 -18.52 5.49
N GLY A 122 8.92 -18.60 6.45
CA GLY A 122 7.51 -18.86 6.20
C GLY A 122 6.68 -17.59 6.09
N LEU A 123 5.92 -17.44 4.99
CA LEU A 123 4.96 -16.36 4.80
C LEU A 123 3.54 -16.85 5.05
N VAL A 124 2.94 -16.43 6.16
CA VAL A 124 1.58 -16.80 6.56
C VAL A 124 0.65 -15.59 6.46
N GLY A 125 -0.56 -15.79 5.98
CA GLY A 125 -1.56 -14.73 5.88
C GLY A 125 -2.71 -15.11 4.94
N THR A 126 -3.78 -14.34 5.00
CA THR A 126 -4.98 -14.50 4.14
C THR A 126 -4.66 -14.28 2.66
N ASN A 127 -5.58 -14.69 1.78
CA ASN A 127 -5.43 -14.45 0.35
C ASN A 127 -5.51 -12.95 0.06
N GLY A 128 -4.70 -12.48 -0.91
CA GLY A 128 -4.64 -11.07 -1.29
C GLY A 128 -3.71 -10.19 -0.46
N ILE A 129 -3.09 -10.69 0.63
CA ILE A 129 -2.18 -9.90 1.49
C ILE A 129 -0.81 -9.60 0.85
N GLY A 130 -0.51 -10.17 -0.32
CA GLY A 130 0.72 -9.88 -1.06
C GLY A 130 1.85 -10.90 -0.94
N LYS A 131 1.60 -12.11 -0.41
CA LYS A 131 2.63 -13.16 -0.30
C LYS A 131 3.34 -13.45 -1.63
N SER A 132 2.55 -13.63 -2.69
CA SER A 132 3.11 -13.91 -4.03
C SER A 132 3.86 -12.72 -4.62
N THR A 133 3.44 -11.49 -4.34
CA THR A 133 4.16 -10.26 -4.75
C THR A 133 5.50 -10.16 -4.03
N ALA A 134 5.52 -10.40 -2.72
CA ALA A 134 6.76 -10.41 -1.94
C ALA A 134 7.76 -11.46 -2.47
N LEU A 135 7.29 -12.69 -2.76
CA LEU A 135 8.13 -13.75 -3.33
C LEU A 135 8.68 -13.38 -4.71
N LYS A 136 7.87 -12.78 -5.60
CA LYS A 136 8.33 -12.32 -6.91
C LYS A 136 9.40 -11.23 -6.80
N ILE A 137 9.24 -10.30 -5.86
CA ILE A 137 10.24 -9.24 -5.61
C ILE A 137 11.53 -9.83 -5.06
N LEU A 138 11.44 -10.72 -4.05
CA LEU A 138 12.63 -11.38 -3.49
C LEU A 138 13.36 -12.26 -4.52
N ALA A 139 12.63 -12.88 -5.44
CA ALA A 139 13.22 -13.66 -6.52
C ALA A 139 13.79 -12.80 -7.68
N GLY A 140 13.76 -11.47 -7.57
CA GLY A 140 14.23 -10.58 -8.65
C GLY A 140 13.34 -10.55 -9.89
N LYS A 141 12.21 -11.29 -9.90
CA LYS A 141 11.29 -11.33 -11.05
C LYS A 141 10.37 -10.11 -11.15
N GLN A 142 10.27 -9.33 -10.10
CA GLN A 142 9.50 -8.10 -10.05
C GLN A 142 10.29 -7.02 -9.32
N LYS A 143 10.54 -5.90 -10.00
CA LYS A 143 11.22 -4.74 -9.42
C LYS A 143 10.28 -4.03 -8.43
N PRO A 144 10.70 -3.75 -7.19
CA PRO A 144 9.93 -2.91 -6.28
C PRO A 144 9.87 -1.48 -6.82
N ASN A 145 8.73 -0.80 -6.64
CA ASN A 145 8.56 0.56 -7.16
C ASN A 145 8.43 1.63 -6.07
N LEU A 146 8.63 1.28 -4.81
CA LEU A 146 8.56 2.20 -3.66
C LEU A 146 7.27 3.05 -3.63
N GLY A 147 6.16 2.49 -4.14
CA GLY A 147 4.88 3.19 -4.25
C GLY A 147 4.70 4.05 -5.49
N ARG A 148 5.75 4.27 -6.29
CA ARG A 148 5.71 5.04 -7.54
C ARG A 148 5.40 4.11 -8.72
N TYR A 149 4.13 3.92 -9.03
CA TYR A 149 3.68 2.99 -10.08
C TYR A 149 3.76 3.61 -11.49
N ASP A 150 3.66 4.95 -11.61
CA ASP A 150 3.74 5.66 -12.89
C ASP A 150 5.19 5.89 -13.34
N ASP A 151 6.09 6.12 -12.38
CA ASP A 151 7.52 6.36 -12.60
C ASP A 151 8.35 5.52 -11.60
N PRO A 152 8.58 4.22 -11.91
CA PRO A 152 9.27 3.32 -10.99
C PRO A 152 10.75 3.69 -10.85
N PRO A 153 11.29 3.69 -9.61
CA PRO A 153 12.67 4.07 -9.33
C PRO A 153 13.67 3.10 -9.94
N ASP A 154 14.91 3.56 -10.14
CA ASP A 154 16.03 2.73 -10.54
C ASP A 154 16.52 1.84 -9.40
N TRP A 155 17.34 0.82 -9.73
CA TRP A 155 17.90 -0.08 -8.74
C TRP A 155 18.80 0.63 -7.73
N GLU A 156 19.53 1.66 -8.13
CA GLU A 156 20.36 2.47 -7.24
C GLU A 156 19.50 3.16 -6.17
N GLU A 157 18.37 3.70 -6.57
CA GLU A 157 17.43 4.35 -5.65
C GLU A 157 16.77 3.34 -4.71
N ILE A 158 16.43 2.15 -5.21
CA ILE A 158 15.90 1.04 -4.42
C ILE A 158 16.92 0.60 -3.37
N LEU A 159 18.17 0.40 -3.75
CA LEU A 159 19.25 0.04 -2.83
C LEU A 159 19.49 1.14 -1.78
N ARG A 160 19.37 2.40 -2.18
CA ARG A 160 19.46 3.55 -1.27
C ARG A 160 18.30 3.57 -0.26
N HIS A 161 17.08 3.22 -0.69
CA HIS A 161 15.91 3.11 0.19
C HIS A 161 16.11 2.03 1.26
N PHE A 162 16.68 0.89 0.89
CA PHE A 162 17.00 -0.21 1.82
C PHE A 162 18.35 -0.07 2.52
N ARG A 163 19.00 1.10 2.43
CA ARG A 163 20.32 1.33 3.01
C ARG A 163 20.35 1.02 4.50
N GLY A 164 21.34 0.26 4.93
CA GLY A 164 21.52 -0.16 6.33
C GLY A 164 20.65 -1.34 6.77
N SER A 165 19.82 -1.91 5.88
CA SER A 165 19.04 -3.12 6.15
C SER A 165 19.69 -4.36 5.54
N GLU A 166 19.37 -5.55 6.06
CA GLU A 166 19.79 -6.83 5.47
C GLU A 166 19.29 -7.01 4.03
N LEU A 167 18.15 -6.37 3.68
CA LEU A 167 17.58 -6.39 2.33
C LEU A 167 18.47 -5.70 1.29
N GLN A 168 19.22 -4.68 1.67
CA GLN A 168 20.20 -4.05 0.78
C GLN A 168 21.23 -5.07 0.31
N ASN A 169 21.86 -5.77 1.25
CA ASN A 169 22.87 -6.80 0.93
C ASN A 169 22.26 -7.95 0.12
N TYR A 170 21.03 -8.33 0.41
CA TYR A 170 20.31 -9.37 -0.32
C TYR A 170 20.08 -8.95 -1.78
N PHE A 171 19.52 -7.76 -2.03
CA PHE A 171 19.28 -7.29 -3.39
C PHE A 171 20.57 -7.05 -4.17
N THR A 172 21.64 -6.57 -3.54
CA THR A 172 22.95 -6.46 -4.18
C THR A 172 23.43 -7.82 -4.70
N LYS A 173 23.34 -8.87 -3.87
CA LYS A 173 23.73 -10.24 -4.27
C LYS A 173 22.85 -10.81 -5.39
N VAL A 174 21.55 -10.47 -5.39
CA VAL A 174 20.63 -10.88 -6.47
C VAL A 174 20.96 -10.19 -7.78
N LEU A 175 21.33 -8.90 -7.73
CA LEU A 175 21.71 -8.12 -8.92
C LEU A 175 23.07 -8.51 -9.49
N GLU A 176 24.00 -8.96 -8.66
CA GLU A 176 25.30 -9.46 -9.04
C GLU A 176 25.28 -10.93 -9.50
N ASP A 177 24.10 -11.53 -9.65
CA ASP A 177 23.91 -12.96 -9.95
C ASP A 177 24.55 -13.93 -8.94
N ASN A 178 24.96 -13.45 -7.77
CA ASN A 178 25.53 -14.25 -6.69
C ASN A 178 24.47 -15.15 -6.01
N ILE A 179 23.17 -14.81 -6.16
CA ILE A 179 22.05 -15.60 -5.69
C ILE A 179 21.09 -15.84 -6.85
N LYS A 180 20.88 -17.11 -7.20
CA LYS A 180 19.92 -17.54 -8.20
C LYS A 180 18.64 -17.99 -7.53
N ALA A 181 17.54 -17.26 -7.73
CA ALA A 181 16.25 -17.59 -7.14
C ALA A 181 15.40 -18.44 -8.11
N ILE A 182 14.90 -19.56 -7.61
CA ILE A 182 13.97 -20.44 -8.34
C ILE A 182 12.61 -20.36 -7.66
N ILE A 183 11.56 -20.07 -8.45
CA ILE A 183 10.18 -20.08 -7.95
C ILE A 183 9.50 -21.35 -8.45
N LYS A 184 9.01 -22.17 -7.51
CA LYS A 184 8.16 -23.32 -7.85
C LYS A 184 6.81 -22.79 -8.36
N PRO A 185 6.33 -23.21 -9.55
CA PRO A 185 5.02 -22.82 -10.06
C PRO A 185 3.89 -23.21 -9.08
N GLN A 186 2.86 -22.37 -8.98
CA GLN A 186 1.70 -22.66 -8.13
C GLN A 186 0.77 -23.68 -8.78
N TYR A 187 0.65 -23.62 -10.12
CA TYR A 187 -0.20 -24.54 -10.88
C TYR A 187 0.65 -25.69 -11.44
N VAL A 188 0.21 -26.91 -11.18
CA VAL A 188 0.89 -28.16 -11.61
C VAL A 188 1.00 -28.24 -13.14
N ASP A 189 0.00 -27.72 -13.86
CA ASP A 189 -0.06 -27.70 -15.32
C ASP A 189 1.09 -26.93 -16.00
N ASN A 190 1.78 -26.07 -15.24
CA ASN A 190 2.92 -25.30 -15.72
C ASN A 190 4.26 -26.01 -15.51
N ILE A 191 4.31 -27.12 -14.76
CA ILE A 191 5.55 -27.86 -14.46
C ILE A 191 6.17 -28.49 -15.73
N PRO A 192 5.40 -29.10 -16.67
CA PRO A 192 5.96 -29.69 -17.87
C PRO A 192 6.56 -28.68 -18.87
N ARG A 193 6.35 -27.38 -18.66
CA ARG A 193 6.81 -26.30 -19.54
C ARG A 193 8.00 -25.53 -18.97
N ALA A 194 8.56 -25.95 -17.86
CA ALA A 194 9.66 -25.30 -17.17
C ALA A 194 11.02 -25.83 -17.65
#